data_a40de9e60990c88097d50dbaaa1392bb
#
_entry.id   a40de9e60990c88097d50dbaaa1392bb
#
_cell.length_a   1.000
_cell.length_b   1.000
_cell.length_c   1.000
_cell.angle_alpha   90.00
_cell.angle_beta   90.00
_cell.angle_gamma   90.00
#
_symmetry.space_group_name_H-M   'P 1'
#
loop_
_entity.id
_entity.type
_entity.pdbx_description
1 polymer ?
#
loop_
_entity_poly.entity_id
_entity_poly.type
_entity_poly.pdbx_seq_one_letter_code
_entity_poly.pdbx_strand_id
1 'polypeptide(L)'
;MSKTPKNLSRRRFLGTAALAGGALALPAIARAQQLPDTVEFNPALSDTVRRNASSFRALDWQPYFSDLRGGVILVDINSRALHYWAEDGVTYRLFPTSVPLSEDLTRRGRTSVTFKDPNPDWRPTPAMKKRNPEWPNYVPPGPDNPLGTRALHLSWTYYRIHGTHDTRKIGRRSSNGCIGLYNENIEELFELARVGTQVLLI
;
A
#
# COMPACT_ATOMS: atom_id res chain seq x y z
N MET A 1 23.40 72.71 -21.05
CA MET A 1 23.84 72.13 -22.34
C MET A 1 23.88 70.62 -22.16
N SER A 2 22.85 69.99 -22.67
CA SER A 2 22.60 68.55 -22.54
C SER A 2 23.35 67.79 -23.66
N LYS A 3 23.98 66.65 -23.29
CA LYS A 3 24.47 65.68 -24.32
C LYS A 3 23.94 64.32 -23.95
N THR A 4 23.01 63.87 -24.77
CA THR A 4 22.41 62.52 -24.78
C THR A 4 23.45 61.48 -25.24
N PRO A 5 23.51 60.29 -24.64
CA PRO A 5 24.33 59.21 -25.19
C PRO A 5 23.52 58.36 -26.19
N LYS A 6 24.17 58.09 -27.32
CA LYS A 6 23.65 57.32 -28.47
C LYS A 6 23.53 55.82 -28.14
N ASN A 7 22.41 55.25 -28.52
CA ASN A 7 22.15 53.80 -28.56
C ASN A 7 23.13 53.09 -29.51
N LEU A 8 23.84 52.10 -29.00
CA LEU A 8 24.67 51.20 -29.80
C LEU A 8 23.84 49.94 -30.17
N SER A 9 23.59 49.81 -31.46
CA SER A 9 22.90 48.68 -32.09
C SER A 9 23.65 47.37 -31.95
N ARG A 10 22.91 46.31 -31.57
CA ARG A 10 23.36 44.91 -31.42
C ARG A 10 23.55 44.14 -32.75
N ARG A 11 23.88 44.80 -33.84
CA ARG A 11 24.08 44.15 -35.14
C ARG A 11 25.41 44.49 -35.78
N ARG A 12 26.47 43.85 -35.32
CA ARG A 12 27.72 43.65 -36.07
C ARG A 12 28.72 42.86 -35.23
N PHE A 13 28.59 41.55 -35.20
CA PHE A 13 29.66 40.61 -34.93
C PHE A 13 29.43 39.34 -35.75
N LEU A 14 29.59 39.44 -37.05
CA LEU A 14 29.83 38.32 -37.95
C LEU A 14 31.04 38.64 -38.75
N GLY A 15 32.11 37.98 -38.46
CA GLY A 15 33.33 38.08 -39.23
C GLY A 15 34.49 37.25 -38.68
N THR A 16 34.75 36.17 -39.36
CA THR A 16 36.01 35.42 -39.42
C THR A 16 36.45 34.68 -38.17
N ALA A 17 36.21 33.38 -38.13
CA ALA A 17 36.98 32.43 -37.36
C ALA A 17 37.47 31.29 -38.25
N ALA A 18 38.76 31.09 -38.18
CA ALA A 18 39.55 30.11 -38.90
C ALA A 18 39.23 28.67 -38.51
N LEU A 19 39.37 27.79 -39.48
CA LEU A 19 39.39 26.34 -39.35
C LEU A 19 40.51 25.88 -38.39
N ALA A 20 40.09 25.29 -37.24
CA ALA A 20 40.95 24.41 -36.44
C ALA A 20 40.14 23.16 -36.15
N GLY A 21 40.66 22.02 -36.58
CA GLY A 21 40.04 20.71 -36.38
C GLY A 21 39.87 20.39 -34.89
N GLY A 22 38.62 20.33 -34.46
CA GLY A 22 38.23 19.85 -33.14
C GLY A 22 37.45 18.56 -33.25
N ALA A 23 37.95 17.50 -32.69
CA ALA A 23 37.28 16.21 -32.55
C ALA A 23 35.90 16.43 -31.94
N LEU A 24 34.86 15.98 -32.65
CA LEU A 24 33.50 15.92 -32.11
C LEU A 24 33.44 14.95 -30.94
N ALA A 25 33.58 15.47 -29.72
CA ALA A 25 33.20 14.75 -28.52
C ALA A 25 31.63 14.64 -28.56
N LEU A 26 31.16 13.52 -29.00
CA LEU A 26 29.76 13.16 -28.81
C LEU A 26 29.48 13.14 -27.30
N PRO A 27 28.39 13.80 -26.84
CA PRO A 27 28.01 13.64 -25.44
C PRO A 27 27.81 12.15 -25.19
N ALA A 28 28.59 11.59 -24.28
CA ALA A 28 28.36 10.26 -23.76
C ALA A 28 26.95 10.29 -23.16
N ILE A 29 25.99 9.69 -23.84
CA ILE A 29 24.70 9.36 -23.24
C ILE A 29 25.07 8.45 -22.08
N ALA A 30 24.98 8.99 -20.86
CA ALA A 30 25.05 8.19 -19.65
C ALA A 30 23.98 7.12 -19.79
N ARG A 31 24.38 5.90 -20.15
CA ARG A 31 23.53 4.74 -20.02
C ARG A 31 23.19 4.66 -18.53
N ALA A 32 21.96 5.02 -18.20
CA ALA A 32 21.40 4.67 -16.89
C ALA A 32 21.71 3.18 -16.71
N GLN A 33 22.56 2.86 -15.74
CA GLN A 33 22.80 1.49 -15.35
C GLN A 33 21.42 0.93 -14.97
N GLN A 34 20.89 0.06 -15.81
CA GLN A 34 19.77 -0.77 -15.43
C GLN A 34 20.24 -1.58 -14.23
N LEU A 35 19.76 -1.22 -13.05
CA LEU A 35 19.83 -2.08 -11.89
C LEU A 35 19.27 -3.43 -12.31
N PRO A 36 19.92 -4.53 -11.97
CA PRO A 36 19.40 -5.84 -12.34
C PRO A 36 17.99 -5.97 -11.80
N ASP A 37 17.06 -6.27 -12.69
CA ASP A 37 15.63 -6.45 -12.43
C ASP A 37 15.49 -7.73 -11.59
N THR A 38 15.69 -7.61 -10.28
CA THR A 38 15.51 -8.72 -9.33
C THR A 38 14.08 -8.83 -8.81
N VAL A 39 13.19 -7.98 -9.31
CA VAL A 39 11.76 -8.06 -9.03
C VAL A 39 11.08 -8.61 -10.29
N GLU A 40 10.53 -9.80 -10.19
CA GLU A 40 9.68 -10.37 -11.23
C GLU A 40 8.54 -9.39 -11.50
N PHE A 41 8.69 -8.62 -12.59
CA PHE A 41 7.75 -7.58 -12.97
C PHE A 41 6.52 -8.25 -13.55
N ASN A 42 5.48 -8.40 -12.73
CA ASN A 42 4.18 -8.83 -13.24
C ASN A 42 3.43 -7.58 -13.79
N PRO A 43 3.29 -7.44 -15.12
CA PRO A 43 2.66 -6.27 -15.74
C PRO A 43 1.24 -6.01 -15.26
N ALA A 44 0.50 -7.08 -14.93
CA ALA A 44 -0.86 -6.99 -14.37
C ALA A 44 -0.90 -6.35 -12.98
N LEU A 45 0.22 -6.38 -12.25
CA LEU A 45 0.34 -5.73 -10.94
C LEU A 45 0.81 -4.27 -11.04
N SER A 46 1.51 -3.88 -12.13
CA SER A 46 2.06 -2.53 -12.30
C SER A 46 0.98 -1.46 -12.48
N ASP A 47 -0.06 -1.75 -13.24
CA ASP A 47 -1.18 -0.81 -13.44
C ASP A 47 -1.96 -0.57 -12.15
N THR A 48 -1.99 -1.56 -11.27
CA THR A 48 -2.65 -1.47 -9.98
C THR A 48 -1.88 -0.58 -9.00
N VAL A 49 -0.54 -0.61 -9.05
CA VAL A 49 0.33 0.20 -8.18
C VAL A 49 0.25 1.68 -8.53
N ARG A 50 0.20 2.04 -9.82
CA ARG A 50 0.11 3.45 -10.26
C ARG A 50 -1.19 4.14 -9.83
N ARG A 51 -2.27 3.39 -9.66
CA ARG A 51 -3.58 3.93 -9.23
C ARG A 51 -3.65 4.13 -7.71
N ASN A 52 -2.77 3.53 -6.93
CA ASN A 52 -2.84 3.54 -5.46
C ASN A 52 -2.25 4.78 -4.81
N ALA A 53 -1.22 5.39 -5.38
CA ALA A 53 -0.52 6.51 -4.75
C ALA A 53 -1.40 7.76 -4.54
N SER A 54 -2.51 7.89 -5.30
CA SER A 54 -3.44 9.03 -5.21
C SER A 54 -4.76 8.73 -4.50
N SER A 55 -4.97 7.50 -4.04
CA SER A 55 -6.27 7.08 -3.47
C SER A 55 -6.37 7.26 -1.96
N PHE A 56 -5.23 7.50 -1.29
CA PHE A 56 -5.22 7.71 0.16
C PHE A 56 -5.71 9.12 0.48
N ARG A 57 -6.92 9.20 1.02
CA ARG A 57 -7.48 10.42 1.58
C ARG A 57 -7.99 10.12 2.98
N ALA A 58 -7.86 11.08 3.88
CA ALA A 58 -8.54 11.01 5.16
C ALA A 58 -10.05 10.99 4.92
N LEU A 59 -10.75 10.11 5.62
CA LEU A 59 -12.21 10.03 5.62
C LEU A 59 -12.73 10.40 6.99
N ASP A 60 -13.96 10.88 7.03
CA ASP A 60 -14.70 11.05 8.27
C ASP A 60 -15.43 9.73 8.61
N TRP A 61 -15.56 9.42 9.89
CA TRP A 61 -16.18 8.18 10.35
C TRP A 61 -17.72 8.21 10.35
N GLN A 62 -18.32 9.40 10.52
CA GLN A 62 -19.76 9.59 10.73
C GLN A 62 -20.65 8.99 9.63
N PRO A 63 -20.27 9.00 8.34
CA PRO A 63 -21.08 8.36 7.32
C PRO A 63 -21.15 6.84 7.43
N TYR A 64 -20.24 6.23 8.20
CA TYR A 64 -20.05 4.78 8.25
C TYR A 64 -20.45 4.15 9.58
N PHE A 65 -20.36 4.90 10.68
CA PHE A 65 -20.61 4.40 12.03
C PHE A 65 -21.52 5.33 12.80
N SER A 66 -22.35 4.78 13.67
CA SER A 66 -23.25 5.56 14.54
C SER A 66 -22.51 6.15 15.75
N ASP A 67 -21.45 5.49 16.20
CA ASP A 67 -20.62 5.91 17.32
C ASP A 67 -19.21 5.28 17.23
N LEU A 68 -18.30 5.73 18.10
CA LEU A 68 -16.92 5.27 18.17
C LEU A 68 -16.65 4.30 19.33
N ARG A 69 -17.68 3.73 19.94
CA ARG A 69 -17.51 2.85 21.10
C ARG A 69 -16.60 1.67 20.78
N GLY A 70 -15.54 1.50 21.58
CA GLY A 70 -14.55 0.45 21.39
C GLY A 70 -13.60 0.65 20.21
N GLY A 71 -13.65 1.84 19.57
CA GLY A 71 -12.96 2.14 18.34
C GLY A 71 -13.65 1.54 17.10
N VAL A 72 -13.36 2.09 15.91
CA VAL A 72 -13.95 1.63 14.65
C VAL A 72 -12.89 1.48 13.56
N ILE A 73 -13.07 0.50 12.69
CA ILE A 73 -12.21 0.21 11.54
C ILE A 73 -13.06 0.25 10.28
N LEU A 74 -12.66 1.08 9.31
CA LEU A 74 -13.21 1.06 7.95
C LEU A 74 -12.14 0.53 7.00
N VAL A 75 -12.47 -0.52 6.24
CA VAL A 75 -11.62 -1.02 5.16
C VAL A 75 -12.27 -0.67 3.83
N ASP A 76 -11.65 0.25 3.10
CA ASP A 76 -12.04 0.55 1.73
C ASP A 76 -11.27 -0.38 0.77
N ILE A 77 -11.99 -1.36 0.22
CA ILE A 77 -11.45 -2.36 -0.69
C ILE A 77 -10.97 -1.71 -2.00
N ASN A 78 -11.60 -0.63 -2.44
CA ASN A 78 -11.27 0.01 -3.70
C ASN A 78 -10.00 0.84 -3.60
N SER A 79 -9.86 1.65 -2.55
CA SER A 79 -8.63 2.42 -2.29
C SER A 79 -7.53 1.60 -1.64
N ARG A 80 -7.84 0.40 -1.13
CA ARG A 80 -6.92 -0.50 -0.41
C ARG A 80 -6.32 0.18 0.81
N ALA A 81 -7.19 0.81 1.56
CA ALA A 81 -6.87 1.56 2.76
C ALA A 81 -7.68 1.04 3.95
N LEU A 82 -7.04 1.00 5.11
CA LEU A 82 -7.68 0.76 6.39
C LEU A 82 -7.60 2.04 7.21
N HIS A 83 -8.75 2.53 7.63
CA HIS A 83 -8.90 3.66 8.51
C HIS A 83 -9.28 3.17 9.91
N TYR A 84 -8.66 3.70 10.93
CA TYR A 84 -8.99 3.45 12.32
C TYR A 84 -9.27 4.77 13.03
N TRP A 85 -10.36 4.85 13.77
CA TRP A 85 -10.68 5.93 14.70
C TRP A 85 -10.85 5.34 16.09
N ALA A 86 -10.16 5.90 17.07
CA ALA A 86 -10.32 5.51 18.45
C ALA A 86 -11.61 6.09 19.06
N GLU A 87 -12.01 5.52 20.17
CA GLU A 87 -13.17 5.95 20.95
C GLU A 87 -13.04 7.41 21.46
N ASP A 88 -11.81 7.93 21.58
CA ASP A 88 -11.53 9.32 21.98
C ASP A 88 -11.95 10.36 20.94
N GLY A 89 -12.26 9.95 19.71
CA GLY A 89 -12.62 10.84 18.61
C GLY A 89 -11.46 11.68 18.04
N VAL A 90 -10.26 11.54 18.57
CA VAL A 90 -9.06 12.32 18.20
C VAL A 90 -8.02 11.45 17.49
N THR A 91 -7.80 10.25 18.00
CA THR A 91 -6.82 9.32 17.43
C THR A 91 -7.33 8.72 16.14
N TYR A 92 -6.67 9.07 15.03
CA TYR A 92 -6.93 8.54 13.70
C TYR A 92 -5.68 7.92 13.11
N ARG A 93 -5.84 6.79 12.42
CA ARG A 93 -4.76 6.11 11.67
C ARG A 93 -5.25 5.69 10.30
N LEU A 94 -4.33 5.74 9.34
CA LEU A 94 -4.55 5.32 7.96
C LEU A 94 -3.42 4.41 7.52
N PHE A 95 -3.77 3.17 7.12
CA PHE A 95 -2.82 2.16 6.73
C PHE A 95 -3.08 1.65 5.31
N PRO A 96 -2.05 1.49 4.47
CA PRO A 96 -2.18 0.76 3.22
C PRO A 96 -2.45 -0.73 3.50
N THR A 97 -3.32 -1.35 2.69
CA THR A 97 -3.68 -2.76 2.88
C THR A 97 -3.53 -3.58 1.62
N SER A 98 -3.31 -4.89 1.77
CA SER A 98 -3.71 -5.85 0.76
C SER A 98 -5.18 -6.24 0.97
N VAL A 99 -5.89 -6.43 -0.14
CA VAL A 99 -7.31 -6.78 -0.13
C VAL A 99 -7.54 -8.04 -0.99
N PRO A 100 -8.73 -8.66 -0.93
CA PRO A 100 -9.03 -9.86 -1.70
C PRO A 100 -8.74 -9.71 -3.20
N LEU A 101 -8.19 -10.79 -3.79
CA LEU A 101 -7.74 -10.83 -5.19
C LEU A 101 -8.89 -10.56 -6.17
N SER A 102 -10.09 -11.04 -5.86
CA SER A 102 -11.27 -10.96 -6.72
C SER A 102 -12.53 -10.65 -5.92
N GLU A 103 -13.60 -10.27 -6.61
CA GLU A 103 -14.86 -9.93 -5.97
C GLU A 103 -15.54 -11.14 -5.31
N ASP A 104 -15.41 -12.34 -5.86
CA ASP A 104 -15.91 -13.58 -5.27
C ASP A 104 -15.22 -13.98 -3.96
N LEU A 105 -14.01 -13.47 -3.72
CA LEU A 105 -13.28 -13.60 -2.45
C LEU A 105 -13.53 -12.41 -1.50
N THR A 106 -14.20 -11.37 -1.98
CA THR A 106 -14.43 -10.14 -1.22
C THR A 106 -15.76 -10.20 -0.47
N ARG A 107 -15.71 -10.05 0.84
CA ARG A 107 -16.89 -9.88 1.66
C ARG A 107 -16.96 -8.43 2.14
N ARG A 108 -18.10 -7.78 1.87
CA ARG A 108 -18.38 -6.43 2.35
C ARG A 108 -19.44 -6.46 3.43
N GLY A 109 -19.49 -5.43 4.26
CA GLY A 109 -20.47 -5.29 5.32
C GLY A 109 -19.84 -5.15 6.70
N ARG A 110 -20.69 -5.23 7.73
CA ARG A 110 -20.32 -5.04 9.13
C ARG A 110 -19.87 -6.33 9.78
N THR A 111 -18.84 -6.21 10.59
CA THR A 111 -18.29 -7.26 11.43
C THR A 111 -17.67 -6.62 12.68
N SER A 112 -17.01 -7.38 13.52
CA SER A 112 -16.29 -6.87 14.69
C SER A 112 -15.08 -7.74 14.99
N VAL A 113 -14.11 -7.17 15.70
CA VAL A 113 -12.98 -7.92 16.24
C VAL A 113 -13.49 -8.85 17.37
N THR A 114 -13.24 -10.15 17.24
CA THR A 114 -13.65 -11.16 18.24
C THR A 114 -12.50 -11.72 19.03
N PHE A 115 -11.30 -11.70 18.47
CA PHE A 115 -10.11 -12.21 19.14
C PHE A 115 -8.86 -11.48 18.61
N LYS A 116 -7.92 -11.20 19.51
CA LYS A 116 -6.61 -10.61 19.21
C LYS A 116 -5.56 -11.69 19.35
N ASP A 117 -4.92 -12.06 18.27
CA ASP A 117 -3.90 -13.10 18.22
C ASP A 117 -2.50 -12.49 18.18
N PRO A 118 -1.73 -12.56 19.28
CA PRO A 118 -0.43 -11.93 19.36
C PRO A 118 0.68 -12.70 18.65
N ASN A 119 0.42 -13.95 18.25
CA ASN A 119 1.43 -14.82 17.64
C ASN A 119 0.78 -15.84 16.71
N PRO A 120 0.18 -15.38 15.59
CA PRO A 120 -0.69 -16.21 14.78
C PRO A 120 0.06 -17.35 14.10
N ASP A 121 -0.55 -18.52 14.08
CA ASP A 121 -0.20 -19.60 13.16
C ASP A 121 -1.06 -19.51 11.89
N TRP A 122 -0.59 -20.07 10.80
CA TRP A 122 -1.36 -20.10 9.56
C TRP A 122 -1.72 -21.52 9.15
N ARG A 123 -2.99 -21.68 8.77
CA ARG A 123 -3.52 -22.91 8.17
C ARG A 123 -4.38 -22.51 6.97
N PRO A 124 -4.21 -23.14 5.80
CA PRO A 124 -5.08 -22.92 4.67
C PRO A 124 -6.51 -23.36 5.00
N THR A 125 -7.48 -22.57 4.58
CA THR A 125 -8.88 -23.01 4.65
C THR A 125 -9.12 -24.16 3.68
N PRO A 126 -10.20 -24.98 3.85
CA PRO A 126 -10.53 -26.05 2.90
C PRO A 126 -10.62 -25.55 1.45
N ALA A 127 -11.19 -24.36 1.24
CA ALA A 127 -11.29 -23.75 -0.09
C ALA A 127 -9.92 -23.36 -0.66
N MET A 128 -9.00 -22.87 0.16
CA MET A 128 -7.62 -22.57 -0.24
C MET A 128 -6.88 -23.87 -0.62
N LYS A 129 -7.00 -24.91 0.19
CA LYS A 129 -6.40 -26.22 -0.09
C LYS A 129 -6.93 -26.85 -1.39
N LYS A 130 -8.23 -26.66 -1.66
CA LYS A 130 -8.82 -27.14 -2.94
C LYS A 130 -8.22 -26.41 -4.15
N ARG A 131 -7.91 -25.12 -4.04
CA ARG A 131 -7.28 -24.35 -5.14
C ARG A 131 -5.78 -24.62 -5.26
N ASN A 132 -5.11 -24.86 -4.13
CA ASN A 132 -3.65 -25.05 -4.07
C ASN A 132 -3.33 -26.26 -3.17
N PRO A 133 -3.47 -27.49 -3.69
CA PRO A 133 -3.27 -28.71 -2.89
C PRO A 133 -1.84 -28.86 -2.33
N GLU A 134 -0.85 -28.25 -2.99
CA GLU A 134 0.57 -28.27 -2.63
C GLU A 134 0.90 -27.38 -1.42
N TRP A 135 0.04 -26.44 -1.03
CA TRP A 135 0.31 -25.58 0.11
C TRP A 135 0.46 -26.37 1.41
N PRO A 136 1.35 -25.95 2.33
CA PRO A 136 1.51 -26.64 3.61
C PRO A 136 0.21 -26.62 4.40
N ASN A 137 -0.03 -27.66 5.20
CA ASN A 137 -1.20 -27.73 6.06
C ASN A 137 -1.09 -26.81 7.29
N TYR A 138 0.14 -26.37 7.60
CA TYR A 138 0.46 -25.58 8.77
C TYR A 138 1.74 -24.79 8.55
N VAL A 139 1.74 -23.53 8.95
CA VAL A 139 2.94 -22.68 9.08
C VAL A 139 2.95 -22.13 10.51
N PRO A 140 4.01 -22.41 11.30
CA PRO A 140 4.11 -21.90 12.67
C PRO A 140 4.27 -20.37 12.66
N PRO A 141 4.08 -19.71 13.83
CA PRO A 141 4.50 -18.32 14.01
C PRO A 141 5.97 -18.11 13.65
N GLY A 142 6.28 -17.00 12.99
CA GLY A 142 7.65 -16.70 12.60
C GLY A 142 7.74 -15.85 11.34
N PRO A 143 8.96 -15.59 10.85
CA PRO A 143 9.20 -14.66 9.73
C PRO A 143 8.56 -15.11 8.40
N ASP A 144 8.37 -16.42 8.20
CA ASP A 144 7.77 -16.97 6.99
C ASP A 144 6.24 -17.15 7.07
N ASN A 145 5.63 -16.73 8.20
CA ASN A 145 4.20 -16.89 8.39
C ASN A 145 3.41 -15.90 7.54
N PRO A 146 2.46 -16.37 6.70
CA PRO A 146 1.63 -15.49 5.88
C PRO A 146 0.81 -14.45 6.64
N LEU A 147 0.53 -14.66 7.92
CA LEU A 147 -0.21 -13.73 8.79
C LEU A 147 0.67 -12.70 9.49
N GLY A 148 2.00 -12.77 9.30
CA GLY A 148 2.94 -11.85 9.94
C GLY A 148 2.96 -11.96 11.46
N THR A 149 3.14 -10.83 12.14
CA THR A 149 3.42 -10.78 13.58
C THR A 149 2.19 -10.76 14.47
N ARG A 150 1.04 -10.27 13.99
CA ARG A 150 -0.21 -10.12 14.75
C ARG A 150 -1.42 -10.36 13.84
N ALA A 151 -2.54 -10.79 14.44
CA ALA A 151 -3.82 -10.87 13.75
C ALA A 151 -4.99 -10.46 14.64
N LEU A 152 -5.97 -9.78 14.01
CA LEU A 152 -7.28 -9.48 14.57
C LEU A 152 -8.30 -10.38 13.87
N HIS A 153 -8.89 -11.33 14.58
CA HIS A 153 -9.93 -12.19 14.06
C HIS A 153 -11.26 -11.44 14.03
N LEU A 154 -11.98 -11.56 12.93
CA LEU A 154 -13.28 -10.96 12.75
C LEU A 154 -14.41 -11.96 13.08
N SER A 155 -15.63 -11.47 13.31
CA SER A 155 -16.80 -12.33 13.57
C SER A 155 -17.18 -13.22 12.37
N TRP A 156 -16.63 -12.93 11.19
CA TRP A 156 -16.80 -13.79 10.01
C TRP A 156 -15.76 -14.90 10.01
N THR A 157 -16.23 -16.12 9.78
CA THR A 157 -15.37 -17.31 9.73
C THR A 157 -14.22 -17.14 8.76
N TYR A 158 -12.99 -17.38 9.22
CA TYR A 158 -11.72 -17.26 8.48
C TYR A 158 -11.30 -15.85 8.07
N TYR A 159 -12.05 -14.80 8.39
CA TYR A 159 -11.67 -13.43 8.09
C TYR A 159 -10.81 -12.82 9.18
N ARG A 160 -9.72 -12.18 8.78
CA ARG A 160 -8.75 -11.54 9.69
C ARG A 160 -8.22 -10.24 9.09
N ILE A 161 -7.79 -9.34 9.96
CA ILE A 161 -6.85 -8.26 9.66
C ILE A 161 -5.53 -8.69 10.27
N HIS A 162 -4.45 -8.77 9.49
CA HIS A 162 -3.20 -9.39 9.93
C HIS A 162 -1.97 -8.77 9.26
N GLY A 163 -0.78 -9.05 9.78
CA GLY A 163 0.49 -8.70 9.16
C GLY A 163 0.80 -9.51 7.90
N THR A 164 2.02 -9.41 7.41
CA THR A 164 2.45 -10.23 6.28
C THR A 164 3.95 -10.46 6.30
N HIS A 165 4.40 -11.63 5.85
CA HIS A 165 5.79 -11.90 5.53
C HIS A 165 6.17 -11.33 4.15
N ASP A 166 5.21 -11.06 3.27
CA ASP A 166 5.41 -10.58 1.91
C ASP A 166 4.85 -9.17 1.73
N THR A 167 5.71 -8.17 1.94
CA THR A 167 5.37 -6.75 1.86
C THR A 167 4.94 -6.29 0.47
N ARG A 168 5.30 -7.03 -0.59
CA ARG A 168 4.90 -6.73 -1.99
C ARG A 168 3.39 -6.83 -2.21
N LYS A 169 2.68 -7.52 -1.31
CA LYS A 169 1.20 -7.66 -1.35
C LYS A 169 0.48 -6.39 -0.92
N ILE A 170 1.10 -5.54 -0.11
CA ILE A 170 0.45 -4.34 0.42
C ILE A 170 0.19 -3.34 -0.71
N GLY A 171 -1.00 -2.72 -0.68
CA GLY A 171 -1.49 -1.85 -1.74
C GLY A 171 -2.05 -2.60 -2.96
N ARG A 172 -2.24 -3.92 -2.89
CA ARG A 172 -2.68 -4.75 -4.03
C ARG A 172 -3.88 -5.62 -3.70
N ARG A 173 -4.58 -6.07 -4.75
CA ARG A 173 -5.51 -7.19 -4.67
C ARG A 173 -4.69 -8.49 -4.73
N SER A 174 -4.48 -9.14 -3.59
CA SER A 174 -3.55 -10.27 -3.48
C SER A 174 -3.92 -11.29 -2.41
N SER A 175 -4.96 -11.07 -1.60
CA SER A 175 -5.34 -11.97 -0.53
C SER A 175 -6.44 -12.95 -0.94
N ASN A 176 -6.61 -14.01 -0.14
CA ASN A 176 -7.69 -14.98 -0.30
C ASN A 176 -8.94 -14.66 0.55
N GLY A 177 -9.15 -13.37 0.89
CA GLY A 177 -10.29 -12.90 1.67
C GLY A 177 -9.91 -11.96 2.81
N CYS A 178 -8.75 -12.17 3.44
CA CYS A 178 -8.28 -11.36 4.56
C CYS A 178 -7.72 -10.00 4.14
N ILE A 179 -7.54 -9.12 5.13
CA ILE A 179 -6.94 -7.78 4.98
C ILE A 179 -5.53 -7.83 5.54
N GLY A 180 -4.54 -7.63 4.68
CA GLY A 180 -3.12 -7.65 5.09
C GLY A 180 -2.57 -6.24 5.29
N LEU A 181 -1.71 -6.09 6.28
CA LEU A 181 -0.98 -4.87 6.63
C LEU A 181 0.53 -5.15 6.66
N TYR A 182 1.36 -4.11 6.63
CA TYR A 182 2.74 -4.24 7.08
C TYR A 182 2.77 -4.69 8.55
N ASN A 183 3.83 -5.40 8.95
CA ASN A 183 3.94 -5.90 10.33
C ASN A 183 3.92 -4.76 11.36
N GLU A 184 4.65 -3.68 11.11
CA GLU A 184 4.64 -2.49 11.96
C GLU A 184 3.25 -1.86 12.09
N ASN A 185 2.46 -1.87 11.01
CA ASN A 185 1.12 -1.29 11.00
C ASN A 185 0.10 -2.16 11.75
N ILE A 186 0.19 -3.49 11.59
CA ILE A 186 -0.70 -4.38 12.35
C ILE A 186 -0.34 -4.39 13.84
N GLU A 187 0.93 -4.23 14.20
CA GLU A 187 1.36 -4.10 15.59
C GLU A 187 0.77 -2.84 16.21
N GLU A 188 0.85 -1.68 15.55
CA GLU A 188 0.21 -0.45 16.01
C GLU A 188 -1.32 -0.61 16.13
N LEU A 189 -1.96 -1.13 15.09
CA LEU A 189 -3.42 -1.36 15.10
C LEU A 189 -3.83 -2.36 16.18
N PHE A 190 -3.00 -3.36 16.45
CA PHE A 190 -3.24 -4.36 17.48
C PHE A 190 -3.29 -3.75 18.88
N GLU A 191 -2.41 -2.79 19.18
CA GLU A 191 -2.45 -2.08 20.47
C GLU A 191 -3.68 -1.17 20.58
N LEU A 192 -4.09 -0.53 19.50
CA LEU A 192 -5.21 0.41 19.48
C LEU A 192 -6.58 -0.30 19.49
N ALA A 193 -6.74 -1.38 18.73
CA ALA A 193 -8.00 -2.10 18.60
C ALA A 193 -8.27 -3.01 19.81
N ARG A 194 -9.56 -3.24 20.11
CA ARG A 194 -10.03 -4.11 21.18
C ARG A 194 -10.93 -5.20 20.64
N VAL A 195 -11.15 -6.26 21.43
CA VAL A 195 -12.29 -7.14 21.19
C VAL A 195 -13.57 -6.31 21.30
N GLY A 196 -14.43 -6.41 20.29
CA GLY A 196 -15.61 -5.57 20.14
C GLY A 196 -15.42 -4.36 19.22
N THR A 197 -14.19 -3.97 18.84
CA THR A 197 -13.97 -2.91 17.83
C THR A 197 -14.82 -3.20 16.61
N GLN A 198 -15.64 -2.22 16.20
CA GLN A 198 -16.53 -2.32 15.05
C GLN A 198 -15.70 -2.28 13.76
N VAL A 199 -16.05 -3.12 12.79
CA VAL A 199 -15.35 -3.16 11.49
C VAL A 199 -16.37 -3.10 10.37
N LEU A 200 -16.10 -2.27 9.36
CA LEU A 200 -16.89 -2.19 8.13
C LEU A 200 -15.97 -2.32 6.92
N LEU A 201 -16.29 -3.24 6.03
CA LEU A 201 -15.65 -3.36 4.71
C LEU A 201 -16.59 -2.81 3.64
N ILE A 202 -16.11 -1.87 2.79
CA ILE A 202 -16.84 -1.22 1.69
C ILE A 202 -16.17 -1.41 0.33
#